data_e3274b072ab28a8c82dfbb063c2e7ca5
#
_entry.id   e3274b072ab28a8c82dfbb063c2e7ca5
#
_cell.length_a   1.000
_cell.length_b   1.000
_cell.length_c   1.000
_cell.angle_alpha   90.00
_cell.angle_beta   90.00
_cell.angle_gamma   90.00
#
_symmetry.space_group_name_H-M   'P 1'
#
loop_
_entity.id
_entity.type
_entity.pdbx_description
1 polymer ?
#
loop_
_entity_poly.entity_id
_entity_poly.type
_entity_poly.pdbx_seq_one_letter_code
_entity_poly.pdbx_strand_id
1 'polypeptide(L)'
;MTTVSALQQRWRTNVAPLLPEPDATWHQLASLYSEPHRHYHTLNHVAACLGWLDPYRHLAADPLCLELALWAHDVIYDPRATDNEARSADWFVQQFADSTLTDQQRARVHELILATIHPHPPTDPDMALLQDIDLSILGADVELYDRYEGWIRQEYDFVPEEAFRKGRSAVLESFLDQG
;
A
#
# COMPACT_ATOMS: atom_id res chain seq x y z
N MET A 1 4.89 22.59 -0.45
CA MET A 1 3.95 21.78 0.33
C MET A 1 4.66 20.48 0.65
N THR A 2 4.63 19.99 1.89
CA THR A 2 5.24 18.69 2.23
C THR A 2 4.37 17.54 1.69
N THR A 3 4.95 16.34 1.50
CA THR A 3 4.20 15.13 1.10
C THR A 3 3.00 14.89 2.03
N VAL A 4 3.21 14.98 3.34
CA VAL A 4 2.14 14.81 4.34
C VAL A 4 1.02 15.82 4.18
N SER A 5 1.34 17.11 3.91
CA SER A 5 0.31 18.14 3.70
C SER A 5 -0.53 17.88 2.45
N ALA A 6 0.08 17.39 1.37
CA ALA A 6 -0.62 17.04 0.14
C ALA A 6 -1.53 15.82 0.35
N LEU A 7 -1.02 14.78 1.04
CA LEU A 7 -1.81 13.60 1.40
C LEU A 7 -2.98 13.95 2.33
N GLN A 8 -2.77 14.79 3.34
CA GLN A 8 -3.83 15.23 4.22
C GLN A 8 -4.92 16.01 3.47
N GLN A 9 -4.55 16.84 2.50
CA GLN A 9 -5.51 17.52 1.65
C GLN A 9 -6.31 16.54 0.79
N ARG A 10 -5.63 15.55 0.18
CA ARG A 10 -6.30 14.48 -0.60
C ARG A 10 -7.25 13.66 0.26
N TRP A 11 -6.82 13.28 1.47
CA TRP A 11 -7.65 12.59 2.47
C TRP A 11 -8.93 13.38 2.76
N ARG A 12 -8.80 14.67 3.09
CA ARG A 12 -9.95 15.53 3.37
C ARG A 12 -10.93 15.63 2.22
N THR A 13 -10.45 15.56 0.99
CA THR A 13 -11.29 15.67 -0.20
C THR A 13 -11.97 14.35 -0.54
N ASN A 14 -11.24 13.23 -0.51
CA ASN A 14 -11.69 11.97 -1.10
C ASN A 14 -12.16 10.94 -0.05
N VAL A 15 -11.57 10.94 1.15
CA VAL A 15 -11.81 9.90 2.17
C VAL A 15 -12.63 10.42 3.35
N ALA A 16 -12.30 11.59 3.86
CA ALA A 16 -12.96 12.18 5.02
C ALA A 16 -14.51 12.24 4.91
N PRO A 17 -15.10 12.56 3.74
CA PRO A 17 -16.57 12.58 3.59
C PRO A 17 -17.24 11.21 3.79
N LEU A 18 -16.49 10.12 3.76
CA LEU A 18 -16.99 8.75 3.93
C LEU A 18 -17.09 8.34 5.41
N LEU A 19 -16.40 9.02 6.30
CA LEU A 19 -16.16 8.62 7.69
C LEU A 19 -16.91 9.51 8.69
N PRO A 20 -17.40 8.94 9.80
CA PRO A 20 -17.96 9.73 10.91
C PRO A 20 -16.88 10.51 11.67
N GLU A 21 -15.67 9.93 11.83
CA GLU A 21 -14.55 10.52 12.56
C GLU A 21 -13.26 10.57 11.70
N PRO A 22 -13.26 11.38 10.62
CA PRO A 22 -12.18 11.35 9.63
C PRO A 22 -10.82 11.79 10.17
N ASP A 23 -10.78 12.73 11.13
CA ASP A 23 -9.53 13.21 11.70
C ASP A 23 -8.89 12.15 12.64
N ALA A 24 -9.70 11.41 13.40
CA ALA A 24 -9.20 10.32 14.23
C ALA A 24 -8.59 9.20 13.37
N THR A 25 -9.28 8.79 12.31
CA THR A 25 -8.78 7.77 11.37
C THR A 25 -7.52 8.24 10.64
N TRP A 26 -7.46 9.51 10.20
CA TRP A 26 -6.25 10.10 9.63
C TRP A 26 -5.06 10.05 10.57
N HIS A 27 -5.25 10.46 11.83
CA HIS A 27 -4.17 10.47 12.81
C HIS A 27 -3.65 9.06 13.10
N GLN A 28 -4.54 8.08 13.18
CA GLN A 28 -4.15 6.69 13.37
C GLN A 28 -3.37 6.16 12.16
N LEU A 29 -3.88 6.34 10.94
CA LEU A 29 -3.20 5.97 9.71
C LEU A 29 -1.81 6.62 9.63
N ALA A 30 -1.72 7.93 9.81
CA ALA A 30 -0.45 8.66 9.74
C ALA A 30 0.54 8.21 10.82
N SER A 31 0.06 7.87 12.03
CA SER A 31 0.89 7.33 13.09
C SER A 31 1.49 5.97 12.71
N LEU A 32 0.67 5.06 12.17
CA LEU A 32 1.10 3.73 11.74
C LEU A 32 2.14 3.80 10.62
N TYR A 33 1.94 4.63 9.61
CA TYR A 33 2.93 4.86 8.54
C TYR A 33 4.19 5.65 8.99
N SER A 34 4.23 6.11 10.24
CA SER A 34 5.38 6.84 10.81
C SER A 34 6.15 6.01 11.84
N GLU A 35 5.89 4.72 11.95
CA GLU A 35 6.61 3.82 12.86
C GLU A 35 8.10 3.79 12.54
N PRO A 36 8.99 3.77 13.56
CA PRO A 36 10.42 4.00 13.37
C PRO A 36 11.15 2.90 12.58
N HIS A 37 10.56 1.73 12.43
CA HIS A 37 11.13 0.62 11.65
C HIS A 37 10.83 0.72 10.15
N ARG A 38 9.95 1.65 9.74
CA ARG A 38 9.58 1.85 8.34
C ARG A 38 10.54 2.82 7.66
N HIS A 39 11.08 2.42 6.54
CA HIS A 39 11.97 3.24 5.72
C HIS A 39 11.42 3.44 4.30
N TYR A 40 10.85 2.40 3.69
CA TYR A 40 10.14 2.44 2.43
C TYR A 40 8.61 2.48 2.61
N HIS A 41 8.05 1.58 3.44
CA HIS A 41 6.59 1.44 3.64
C HIS A 41 6.04 2.54 4.55
N THR A 42 6.13 3.77 4.06
CA THR A 42 5.76 5.03 4.74
C THR A 42 4.69 5.79 3.96
N LEU A 43 4.24 6.95 4.47
CA LEU A 43 3.37 7.87 3.71
C LEU A 43 3.97 8.34 2.37
N ASN A 44 5.29 8.26 2.17
CA ASN A 44 5.89 8.58 0.87
C ASN A 44 5.56 7.49 -0.17
N HIS A 45 5.54 6.22 0.22
CA HIS A 45 5.09 5.13 -0.65
C HIS A 45 3.62 5.31 -1.01
N VAL A 46 2.74 5.54 -0.03
CA VAL A 46 1.32 5.84 -0.29
C VAL A 46 1.16 7.01 -1.26
N ALA A 47 1.94 8.09 -1.07
CA ALA A 47 1.90 9.25 -1.97
C ALA A 47 2.33 8.88 -3.41
N ALA A 48 3.34 8.04 -3.57
CA ALA A 48 3.78 7.55 -4.88
C ALA A 48 2.68 6.71 -5.54
N CYS A 49 2.08 5.76 -4.82
CA CYS A 49 0.98 4.93 -5.31
C CYS A 49 -0.22 5.79 -5.76
N LEU A 50 -0.64 6.74 -4.93
CA LEU A 50 -1.75 7.64 -5.28
C LEU A 50 -1.41 8.56 -6.47
N GLY A 51 -0.14 8.96 -6.60
CA GLY A 51 0.34 9.71 -7.77
C GLY A 51 0.29 8.90 -9.06
N TRP A 52 0.60 7.60 -8.98
CA TRP A 52 0.45 6.67 -10.10
C TRP A 52 -1.02 6.37 -10.42
N LEU A 53 -1.90 6.32 -9.43
CA LEU A 53 -3.33 6.13 -9.68
C LEU A 53 -3.93 7.25 -10.52
N ASP A 54 -3.54 8.51 -10.31
CA ASP A 54 -4.19 9.67 -10.93
C ASP A 54 -4.27 9.59 -12.46
N PRO A 55 -3.20 9.35 -13.23
CA PRO A 55 -3.27 9.24 -14.69
C PRO A 55 -4.01 7.98 -15.16
N TYR A 56 -4.00 6.91 -14.38
CA TYR A 56 -4.58 5.61 -14.75
C TYR A 56 -5.96 5.36 -14.12
N ARG A 57 -6.48 6.31 -13.35
CA ARG A 57 -7.76 6.20 -12.65
C ARG A 57 -8.94 5.80 -13.56
N HIS A 58 -8.87 6.17 -14.82
CA HIS A 58 -9.89 5.85 -15.84
C HIS A 58 -9.90 4.37 -16.26
N LEU A 59 -8.88 3.59 -15.92
CA LEU A 59 -8.80 2.15 -16.16
C LEU A 59 -9.45 1.34 -15.04
N ALA A 60 -9.63 1.92 -13.86
CA ALA A 60 -10.25 1.23 -12.73
C ALA A 60 -11.77 1.06 -12.94
N ALA A 61 -12.26 -0.13 -12.63
CA ALA A 61 -13.71 -0.41 -12.59
C ALA A 61 -14.35 0.27 -11.35
N ASP A 62 -13.68 0.25 -10.20
CA ASP A 62 -14.08 1.01 -9.01
C ASP A 62 -12.90 1.87 -8.50
N PRO A 63 -12.73 3.09 -9.04
CA PRO A 63 -11.63 3.98 -8.66
C PRO A 63 -11.66 4.41 -7.18
N LEU A 64 -12.80 4.37 -6.51
CA LEU A 64 -12.91 4.68 -5.10
C LEU A 64 -12.34 3.53 -4.25
N CYS A 65 -12.78 2.31 -4.51
CA CYS A 65 -12.28 1.14 -3.79
C CYS A 65 -10.77 0.96 -4.00
N LEU A 66 -10.29 1.21 -5.22
CA LEU A 66 -8.84 1.14 -5.53
C LEU A 66 -8.05 2.21 -4.75
N GLU A 67 -8.52 3.46 -4.71
CA GLU A 67 -7.87 4.52 -3.93
C GLU A 67 -7.84 4.19 -2.44
N LEU A 68 -8.95 3.67 -1.89
CA LEU A 68 -9.02 3.27 -0.47
C LEU A 68 -8.07 2.11 -0.15
N ALA A 69 -7.94 1.14 -1.06
CA ALA A 69 -6.98 0.05 -0.91
C ALA A 69 -5.53 0.57 -0.88
N LEU A 70 -5.16 1.50 -1.77
CA LEU A 70 -3.82 2.13 -1.77
C LEU A 70 -3.54 2.95 -0.50
N TRP A 71 -4.55 3.51 0.15
CA TRP A 71 -4.37 4.15 1.46
C TRP A 71 -4.05 3.17 2.57
N ALA A 72 -4.56 1.93 2.49
CA ALA A 72 -4.59 1.02 3.62
C ALA A 72 -3.74 -0.26 3.45
N HIS A 73 -3.21 -0.59 2.24
CA HIS A 73 -2.58 -1.89 1.99
C HIS A 73 -1.42 -2.23 2.94
N ASP A 74 -0.62 -1.24 3.30
CA ASP A 74 0.53 -1.37 4.19
C ASP A 74 0.33 -0.67 5.55
N VAL A 75 -0.91 -0.37 5.94
CA VAL A 75 -1.17 0.37 7.19
C VAL A 75 -0.68 -0.41 8.40
N ILE A 76 -0.73 -1.73 8.37
CA ILE A 76 -0.06 -2.61 9.32
C ILE A 76 1.17 -3.20 8.65
N TYR A 77 2.34 -3.00 9.24
CA TYR A 77 3.60 -3.49 8.68
C TYR A 77 4.58 -3.85 9.78
N ASP A 78 4.91 -5.13 9.86
CA ASP A 78 5.99 -5.68 10.66
C ASP A 78 6.80 -6.62 9.74
N PRO A 79 8.08 -6.29 9.42
CA PRO A 79 8.89 -7.13 8.53
C PRO A 79 9.20 -8.53 9.08
N ARG A 80 8.80 -8.83 10.33
CA ARG A 80 8.90 -10.17 10.93
C ARG A 80 7.62 -10.97 10.83
N ALA A 81 6.51 -10.33 10.47
CA ALA A 81 5.20 -10.97 10.32
C ALA A 81 4.99 -11.44 8.88
N THR A 82 4.03 -12.34 8.69
CA THR A 82 3.62 -12.89 7.38
C THR A 82 2.14 -12.65 7.09
N ASP A 83 1.49 -11.81 7.89
CA ASP A 83 0.05 -11.54 7.86
C ASP A 83 -0.28 -10.05 7.80
N ASN A 84 0.68 -9.22 7.36
CA ASN A 84 0.55 -7.76 7.32
C ASN A 84 -0.64 -7.30 6.48
N GLU A 85 -0.81 -7.87 5.30
CA GLU A 85 -1.88 -7.52 4.36
C GLU A 85 -3.25 -7.92 4.93
N ALA A 86 -3.35 -9.09 5.56
CA ALA A 86 -4.59 -9.53 6.21
C ALA A 86 -4.96 -8.59 7.37
N ARG A 87 -3.99 -8.21 8.19
CA ARG A 87 -4.19 -7.26 9.30
C ARG A 87 -4.50 -5.85 8.80
N SER A 88 -3.91 -5.44 7.69
CA SER A 88 -4.23 -4.16 7.03
C SER A 88 -5.66 -4.14 6.50
N ALA A 89 -6.09 -5.24 5.87
CA ALA A 89 -7.46 -5.42 5.40
C ALA A 89 -8.47 -5.40 6.56
N ASP A 90 -8.17 -6.09 7.66
CA ASP A 90 -9.00 -6.10 8.88
C ASP A 90 -9.05 -4.70 9.52
N TRP A 91 -7.91 -4.00 9.58
CA TRP A 91 -7.87 -2.62 10.07
C TRP A 91 -8.78 -1.72 9.24
N PHE A 92 -8.74 -1.83 7.91
CA PHE A 92 -9.62 -1.07 7.04
C PHE A 92 -11.09 -1.34 7.35
N VAL A 93 -11.50 -2.61 7.43
CA VAL A 93 -12.89 -2.99 7.73
C VAL A 93 -13.36 -2.41 9.07
N GLN A 94 -12.51 -2.41 10.10
CA GLN A 94 -12.82 -1.85 11.41
C GLN A 94 -12.96 -0.33 11.36
N GLN A 95 -12.03 0.38 10.70
CA GLN A 95 -12.06 1.85 10.62
C GLN A 95 -13.23 2.37 9.78
N PHE A 96 -13.67 1.59 8.79
CA PHE A 96 -14.73 1.96 7.87
C PHE A 96 -16.08 1.26 8.17
N ALA A 97 -16.23 0.65 9.36
CA ALA A 97 -17.45 -0.06 9.74
C ALA A 97 -18.69 0.87 9.71
N ASP A 98 -18.56 2.08 10.25
CA ASP A 98 -19.63 3.09 10.32
C ASP A 98 -19.54 4.13 9.19
N SER A 99 -18.78 3.84 8.11
CA SER A 99 -18.65 4.71 6.94
C SER A 99 -19.91 4.70 6.07
N THR A 100 -19.96 5.63 5.11
CA THR A 100 -21.01 5.66 4.08
C THR A 100 -20.84 4.62 2.98
N LEU A 101 -19.75 3.82 3.03
CA LEU A 101 -19.51 2.72 2.08
C LEU A 101 -20.54 1.60 2.27
N THR A 102 -20.96 1.01 1.16
CA THR A 102 -21.75 -0.24 1.18
C THR A 102 -20.93 -1.42 1.68
N ASP A 103 -21.57 -2.48 2.15
CA ASP A 103 -20.91 -3.74 2.53
C ASP A 103 -20.09 -4.30 1.37
N GLN A 104 -20.62 -4.20 0.13
CA GLN A 104 -19.92 -4.65 -1.07
C GLN A 104 -18.63 -3.84 -1.32
N GLN A 105 -18.64 -2.54 -1.13
CA GLN A 105 -17.43 -1.71 -1.29
C GLN A 105 -16.41 -2.03 -0.21
N ARG A 106 -16.81 -2.19 1.06
CA ARG A 106 -15.89 -2.62 2.12
C ARG A 106 -15.24 -3.98 1.83
N ALA A 107 -16.05 -4.96 1.40
CA ALA A 107 -15.53 -6.26 0.99
C ALA A 107 -14.57 -6.14 -0.20
N ARG A 108 -14.89 -5.29 -1.18
CA ARG A 108 -14.03 -5.05 -2.34
C ARG A 108 -12.67 -4.46 -1.96
N VAL A 109 -12.65 -3.45 -1.08
CA VAL A 109 -11.37 -2.89 -0.60
C VAL A 109 -10.56 -3.93 0.16
N HIS A 110 -11.20 -4.75 1.00
CA HIS A 110 -10.55 -5.84 1.70
C HIS A 110 -9.89 -6.84 0.72
N GLU A 111 -10.61 -7.27 -0.33
CA GLU A 111 -10.06 -8.14 -1.38
C GLU A 111 -8.87 -7.51 -2.11
N LEU A 112 -8.96 -6.22 -2.45
CA LEU A 112 -7.89 -5.48 -3.11
C LEU A 112 -6.63 -5.41 -2.24
N ILE A 113 -6.77 -5.17 -0.93
CA ILE A 113 -5.63 -5.18 0.00
C ILE A 113 -4.99 -6.58 0.03
N LEU A 114 -5.76 -7.65 0.11
CA LEU A 114 -5.22 -9.02 0.07
C LEU A 114 -4.52 -9.35 -1.25
N ALA A 115 -4.89 -8.70 -2.36
CA ALA A 115 -4.24 -8.92 -3.64
C ALA A 115 -2.78 -8.43 -3.67
N THR A 116 -2.34 -7.58 -2.72
CA THR A 116 -0.93 -7.15 -2.60
C THR A 116 0.00 -8.22 -2.03
N ILE A 117 -0.52 -9.37 -1.57
CA ILE A 117 0.28 -10.56 -1.25
C ILE A 117 0.95 -11.15 -2.52
N HIS A 118 0.43 -10.85 -3.70
CA HIS A 118 0.89 -11.35 -5.01
C HIS A 118 0.94 -12.90 -5.12
N PRO A 119 -0.05 -13.65 -4.61
CA PRO A 119 0.03 -15.12 -4.60
C PRO A 119 -0.13 -15.74 -5.99
N HIS A 120 -0.79 -15.05 -6.91
CA HIS A 120 -1.10 -15.47 -8.27
C HIS A 120 -1.25 -14.27 -9.20
N PRO A 121 -1.13 -14.46 -10.54
CA PRO A 121 -1.48 -13.42 -11.49
C PRO A 121 -2.91 -12.91 -11.26
N PRO A 122 -3.14 -11.59 -11.28
CA PRO A 122 -4.45 -11.01 -11.04
C PRO A 122 -5.44 -11.42 -12.14
N THR A 123 -6.65 -11.78 -11.74
CA THR A 123 -7.75 -12.12 -12.67
C THR A 123 -8.73 -10.97 -12.85
N ASP A 124 -8.57 -9.93 -12.07
CA ASP A 124 -9.43 -8.77 -11.99
C ASP A 124 -8.62 -7.51 -12.37
N PRO A 125 -9.15 -6.63 -13.25
CA PRO A 125 -8.44 -5.44 -13.72
C PRO A 125 -8.02 -4.47 -12.61
N ASP A 126 -8.84 -4.31 -11.56
CA ASP A 126 -8.50 -3.41 -10.45
C ASP A 126 -7.37 -4.01 -9.58
N MET A 127 -7.36 -5.33 -9.39
CA MET A 127 -6.25 -6.01 -8.71
C MET A 127 -4.96 -5.87 -9.52
N ALA A 128 -5.03 -6.05 -10.85
CA ALA A 128 -3.87 -5.85 -11.73
C ALA A 128 -3.33 -4.42 -11.64
N LEU A 129 -4.21 -3.43 -11.75
CA LEU A 129 -3.81 -2.03 -11.67
C LEU A 129 -3.24 -1.67 -10.29
N LEU A 130 -3.81 -2.21 -9.20
CA LEU A 130 -3.28 -2.01 -7.85
C LEU A 130 -1.87 -2.59 -7.71
N GLN A 131 -1.65 -3.82 -8.18
CA GLN A 131 -0.35 -4.49 -8.14
C GLN A 131 0.69 -3.76 -8.99
N ASP A 132 0.34 -3.30 -10.19
CA ASP A 132 1.22 -2.51 -11.06
C ASP A 132 1.62 -1.18 -10.40
N ILE A 133 0.68 -0.53 -9.71
CA ILE A 133 0.92 0.71 -8.98
C ILE A 133 1.84 0.46 -7.79
N ASP A 134 1.56 -0.54 -6.97
CA ASP A 134 2.35 -0.89 -5.78
C ASP A 134 3.79 -1.25 -6.15
N LEU A 135 3.95 -2.09 -7.18
CA LEU A 135 5.24 -2.55 -7.68
C LEU A 135 5.93 -1.55 -8.62
N SER A 136 5.36 -0.37 -8.88
CA SER A 136 5.91 0.63 -9.81
C SER A 136 7.35 1.04 -9.51
N ILE A 137 7.78 0.94 -8.26
CA ILE A 137 9.16 1.21 -7.84
C ILE A 137 10.19 0.28 -8.51
N LEU A 138 9.80 -0.93 -8.89
CA LEU A 138 10.69 -1.88 -9.57
C LEU A 138 11.05 -1.42 -11.00
N GLY A 139 10.22 -0.56 -11.61
CA GLY A 139 10.47 0.08 -12.90
C GLY A 139 11.08 1.48 -12.81
N ALA A 140 11.49 1.93 -11.63
CA ALA A 140 12.09 3.24 -11.43
C ALA A 140 13.48 3.38 -12.09
N ASP A 141 13.98 4.63 -12.20
CA ASP A 141 15.37 4.86 -12.58
C ASP A 141 16.34 4.25 -11.55
N VAL A 142 17.59 4.01 -11.99
CA VAL A 142 18.60 3.32 -11.17
C VAL A 142 18.83 4.01 -9.83
N GLU A 143 18.84 5.34 -9.80
CA GLU A 143 19.11 6.10 -8.58
C GLU A 143 17.98 5.93 -7.54
N LEU A 144 16.74 5.93 -7.98
CA LEU A 144 15.60 5.71 -7.11
C LEU A 144 15.50 4.25 -6.68
N TYR A 145 15.77 3.31 -7.59
CA TYR A 145 15.79 1.89 -7.30
C TYR A 145 16.87 1.54 -6.26
N ASP A 146 18.09 2.08 -6.39
CA ASP A 146 19.18 1.86 -5.43
C ASP A 146 18.80 2.40 -4.04
N ARG A 147 18.12 3.54 -3.96
CA ARG A 147 17.61 4.06 -2.70
C ARG A 147 16.55 3.16 -2.09
N TYR A 148 15.63 2.67 -2.91
CA TYR A 148 14.60 1.72 -2.50
C TYR A 148 15.21 0.46 -1.90
N GLU A 149 16.18 -0.17 -2.56
CA GLU A 149 16.90 -1.33 -2.04
C GLU A 149 17.58 -1.02 -0.68
N GLY A 150 18.14 0.19 -0.55
CA GLY A 150 18.69 0.66 0.72
C GLY A 150 17.66 0.79 1.84
N TRP A 151 16.45 1.27 1.54
CA TRP A 151 15.36 1.36 2.51
C TRP A 151 14.82 -0.03 2.91
N ILE A 152 14.62 -0.92 1.94
CA ILE A 152 14.23 -2.31 2.21
C ILE A 152 15.28 -3.00 3.08
N ARG A 153 16.58 -2.80 2.79
CA ARG A 153 17.65 -3.36 3.62
C ARG A 153 17.59 -2.85 5.08
N GLN A 154 17.21 -1.60 5.30
CA GLN A 154 17.05 -1.02 6.63
C GLN A 154 15.85 -1.63 7.37
N GLU A 155 14.72 -1.84 6.70
CA GLU A 155 13.54 -2.49 7.28
C GLU A 155 13.83 -3.95 7.70
N TYR A 156 14.77 -4.60 7.01
CA TYR A 156 15.22 -5.97 7.30
C TYR A 156 16.61 -6.01 7.97
N ASP A 157 17.00 -4.98 8.74
CA ASP A 157 18.32 -4.87 9.37
C ASP A 157 18.65 -6.03 10.32
N PHE A 158 17.61 -6.63 10.91
CA PHE A 158 17.71 -7.80 11.80
C PHE A 158 18.05 -9.11 11.05
N VAL A 159 17.95 -9.14 9.71
CA VAL A 159 18.28 -10.32 8.89
C VAL A 159 19.75 -10.26 8.51
N PRO A 160 20.53 -11.36 8.72
CA PRO A 160 21.92 -11.41 8.27
C PRO A 160 22.04 -11.17 6.76
N GLU A 161 23.09 -10.47 6.32
CA GLU A 161 23.29 -10.00 4.95
C GLU A 161 23.12 -11.09 3.89
N GLU A 162 23.73 -12.27 4.10
CA GLU A 162 23.65 -13.39 3.16
C GLU A 162 22.21 -13.91 3.01
N ALA A 163 21.49 -14.03 4.15
CA ALA A 163 20.10 -14.48 4.16
C ALA A 163 19.18 -13.44 3.50
N PHE A 164 19.42 -12.13 3.77
CA PHE A 164 18.68 -11.06 3.13
C PHE A 164 18.85 -11.09 1.61
N ARG A 165 20.08 -11.15 1.10
CA ARG A 165 20.36 -11.20 -0.34
C ARG A 165 19.67 -12.39 -1.00
N LYS A 166 19.74 -13.56 -0.40
CA LYS A 166 19.08 -14.76 -0.91
C LYS A 166 17.55 -14.60 -0.97
N GLY A 167 16.96 -14.10 0.12
CA GLY A 167 15.51 -13.86 0.18
C GLY A 167 15.07 -12.79 -0.82
N ARG A 168 15.82 -11.69 -0.90
CA ARG A 168 15.52 -10.60 -1.83
C ARG A 168 15.60 -11.04 -3.29
N SER A 169 16.64 -11.79 -3.66
CA SER A 169 16.74 -12.36 -5.02
C SER A 169 15.54 -13.25 -5.35
N ALA A 170 15.15 -14.13 -4.43
CA ALA A 170 14.01 -15.02 -4.65
C ALA A 170 12.69 -14.25 -4.86
N VAL A 171 12.46 -13.16 -4.10
CA VAL A 171 11.29 -12.28 -4.29
C VAL A 171 11.32 -11.62 -5.67
N LEU A 172 12.45 -11.03 -6.08
CA LEU A 172 12.56 -10.37 -7.38
C LEU A 172 12.43 -11.36 -8.55
N GLU A 173 13.02 -12.55 -8.43
CA GLU A 173 12.88 -13.64 -9.41
C GLU A 173 11.41 -14.06 -9.55
N SER A 174 10.66 -14.14 -8.44
CA SER A 174 9.23 -14.51 -8.49
C SER A 174 8.38 -13.50 -9.27
N PHE A 175 8.73 -12.21 -9.27
CA PHE A 175 8.06 -11.21 -10.09
C PHE A 175 8.42 -11.34 -11.58
N LEU A 176 9.68 -11.65 -11.91
CA LEU A 176 10.09 -11.87 -13.29
C LEU A 176 9.43 -13.10 -13.93
N ASP A 177 9.15 -14.14 -13.14
CA ASP A 177 8.50 -15.37 -13.60
C ASP A 177 6.99 -15.20 -13.85
N GLN A 178 6.39 -14.12 -13.38
CA GLN A 178 4.96 -13.80 -13.57
C GLN A 178 4.69 -12.91 -14.80
N GLY A 179 5.71 -12.39 -15.45
CA GLY A 179 5.66 -11.44 -16.57
C GLY A 179 5.52 -12.05 -17.96
#